data_f408b69a303e48665dbb166408220523
#
_entry.id   f408b69a303e48665dbb166408220523
#
_cell.length_a   1.000
_cell.length_b   1.000
_cell.length_c   1.000
_cell.angle_alpha   90.00
_cell.angle_beta   90.00
_cell.angle_gamma   90.00
#
_symmetry.space_group_name_H-M   'P 1'
#
loop_
_entity.id
_entity.type
_entity.pdbx_description
1 polymer ?
#
loop_
_entity_poly.entity_id
_entity_poly.type
_entity_poly.pdbx_seq_one_letter_code
_entity_poly.pdbx_strand_id
1 'polypeptide(L)'
;GILNLLIQADAIDHEFITEHTNGWEETAALAGEYGPEHVEDVTGIAADDLRQLADWIGESANWMSCWTMGLNQSTHGTWSTNAICNLHLATGAICRPGSGPFSLTGQPNAMGGREMGYMGPGLPGQRSVVSPADREFCEQKWGLAPGTIRSEVGKGTIDMFEQVAAGQIKAVWIICTNPAHSVANRETVRTALTEAEVVVVQDIFAQNETLEFADIALPAAMWAEAE
;
A
#
# COMPACT_ATOMS: atom_id res chain seq x y z
N GLY A 1 4.38 20.42 -6.92
CA GLY A 1 3.88 21.75 -6.57
C GLY A 1 4.33 22.23 -5.20
N ILE A 2 3.97 21.53 -4.14
CA ILE A 2 4.32 21.97 -2.76
C ILE A 2 5.84 22.11 -2.58
N LEU A 3 6.64 21.16 -3.02
CA LEU A 3 8.11 21.26 -2.94
C LEU A 3 8.64 22.46 -3.74
N ASN A 4 8.08 22.71 -4.92
CA ASN A 4 8.41 23.90 -5.73
C ASN A 4 8.19 25.19 -4.93
N LEU A 5 7.04 25.33 -4.28
CA LEU A 5 6.69 26.51 -3.47
C LEU A 5 7.60 26.68 -2.25
N LEU A 6 7.92 25.58 -1.56
CA LEU A 6 8.86 25.61 -0.42
C LEU A 6 10.27 26.04 -0.84
N ILE A 7 10.74 25.59 -2.00
CA ILE A 7 12.03 26.03 -2.57
C ILE A 7 11.99 27.52 -2.92
N GLN A 8 10.92 28.00 -3.58
CA GLN A 8 10.78 29.40 -3.94
C GLN A 8 10.72 30.35 -2.72
N ALA A 9 10.12 29.88 -1.63
CA ALA A 9 10.01 30.62 -0.38
C ALA A 9 11.25 30.50 0.51
N ASP A 10 12.28 29.74 0.10
CA ASP A 10 13.45 29.39 0.91
C ASP A 10 13.06 28.71 2.26
N ALA A 11 11.92 28.02 2.27
CA ALA A 11 11.38 27.31 3.42
C ALA A 11 11.86 25.84 3.47
N ILE A 12 13.16 25.65 3.25
CA ILE A 12 13.84 24.35 3.23
C ILE A 12 15.03 24.36 4.20
N ASP A 13 15.44 23.17 4.66
CA ASP A 13 16.59 23.01 5.56
C ASP A 13 17.84 22.64 4.75
N HIS A 14 18.61 23.65 4.35
CA HIS A 14 19.82 23.49 3.55
C HIS A 14 20.90 22.65 4.24
N GLU A 15 21.05 22.76 5.57
CA GLU A 15 22.02 21.99 6.34
C GLU A 15 21.64 20.52 6.33
N PHE A 16 20.39 20.21 6.67
CA PHE A 16 19.86 18.84 6.64
C PHE A 16 19.97 18.22 5.23
N ILE A 17 19.61 18.97 4.19
CA ILE A 17 19.73 18.51 2.80
C ILE A 17 21.18 18.12 2.49
N THR A 18 22.12 18.98 2.83
CA THR A 18 23.55 18.78 2.53
C THR A 18 24.13 17.58 3.28
N GLU A 19 23.76 17.42 4.54
CA GLU A 19 24.35 16.39 5.40
C GLU A 19 23.68 15.01 5.30
N HIS A 20 22.38 14.97 4.94
CA HIS A 20 21.55 13.77 5.10
C HIS A 20 20.84 13.31 3.84
N THR A 21 21.00 13.99 2.68
CA THR A 21 20.31 13.60 1.44
C THR A 21 21.27 13.41 0.26
N ASN A 22 20.78 12.72 -0.77
CA ASN A 22 21.44 12.58 -2.06
C ASN A 22 20.45 12.93 -3.18
N GLY A 23 20.93 13.43 -4.31
CA GLY A 23 20.10 13.72 -5.49
C GLY A 23 19.22 14.95 -5.31
N TRP A 24 19.64 15.92 -4.48
CA TRP A 24 18.88 17.13 -4.25
C TRP A 24 18.74 18.01 -5.51
N GLU A 25 19.83 18.18 -6.24
CA GLU A 25 19.86 19.03 -7.42
C GLU A 25 18.87 18.57 -8.49
N GLU A 26 18.82 17.26 -8.74
CA GLU A 26 17.89 16.67 -9.71
C GLU A 26 16.45 16.77 -9.20
N THR A 27 16.23 16.55 -7.92
CA THR A 27 14.90 16.65 -7.30
C THR A 27 14.38 18.08 -7.33
N ALA A 28 15.23 19.08 -7.02
CA ALA A 28 14.87 20.48 -7.05
C ALA A 28 14.60 20.97 -8.48
N ALA A 29 15.42 20.52 -9.44
CA ALA A 29 15.21 20.84 -10.86
C ALA A 29 13.87 20.30 -11.36
N LEU A 30 13.56 19.03 -11.06
CA LEU A 30 12.28 18.42 -11.39
C LEU A 30 11.10 19.14 -10.71
N ALA A 31 11.22 19.47 -9.42
CA ALA A 31 10.19 20.23 -8.71
C ALA A 31 9.93 21.59 -9.36
N GLY A 32 10.97 22.23 -9.94
CA GLY A 32 10.86 23.48 -10.67
C GLY A 32 9.92 23.46 -11.87
N GLU A 33 9.67 22.29 -12.46
CA GLU A 33 8.74 22.11 -13.59
C GLU A 33 7.27 22.10 -13.15
N TYR A 34 6.99 21.95 -11.86
CA TYR A 34 5.64 21.75 -11.29
C TYR A 34 5.20 22.96 -10.49
N GLY A 35 5.02 24.11 -11.17
CA GLY A 35 4.44 25.30 -10.55
C GLY A 35 2.97 25.08 -10.12
N PRO A 36 2.45 25.95 -9.22
CA PRO A 36 1.11 25.74 -8.65
C PRO A 36 -0.01 25.77 -9.70
N GLU A 37 0.10 26.59 -10.73
CA GLU A 37 -0.88 26.68 -11.83
C GLU A 37 -0.90 25.38 -12.66
N HIS A 38 0.27 24.80 -12.95
CA HIS A 38 0.36 23.52 -13.65
C HIS A 38 -0.26 22.40 -12.80
N VAL A 39 -0.02 22.41 -11.49
CA VAL A 39 -0.61 21.41 -10.58
C VAL A 39 -2.13 21.58 -10.49
N GLU A 40 -2.66 22.80 -10.49
CA GLU A 40 -4.08 23.09 -10.58
C GLU A 40 -4.70 22.47 -11.84
N ASP A 41 -4.08 22.71 -13.00
CA ASP A 41 -4.55 22.15 -14.29
C ASP A 41 -4.62 20.61 -14.28
N VAL A 42 -3.65 19.95 -13.63
CA VAL A 42 -3.57 18.49 -13.59
C VAL A 42 -4.48 17.88 -12.53
N THR A 43 -4.60 18.52 -11.36
CA THR A 43 -5.24 17.92 -10.18
C THR A 43 -6.61 18.50 -9.86
N GLY A 44 -6.91 19.70 -10.36
CA GLY A 44 -8.10 20.47 -10.00
C GLY A 44 -8.01 21.13 -8.61
N ILE A 45 -6.88 21.05 -7.92
CA ILE A 45 -6.64 21.75 -6.65
C ILE A 45 -6.23 23.17 -6.97
N ALA A 46 -6.93 24.16 -6.40
CA ALA A 46 -6.65 25.56 -6.67
C ALA A 46 -5.20 25.94 -6.29
N ALA A 47 -4.54 26.72 -7.14
CA ALA A 47 -3.15 27.17 -6.89
C ALA A 47 -3.00 27.92 -5.56
N ASP A 48 -4.02 28.66 -5.14
CA ASP A 48 -4.01 29.35 -3.85
C ASP A 48 -4.08 28.41 -2.65
N ASP A 49 -4.79 27.29 -2.76
CA ASP A 49 -4.80 26.24 -1.72
C ASP A 49 -3.43 25.56 -1.60
N LEU A 50 -2.73 25.37 -2.73
CA LEU A 50 -1.36 24.84 -2.74
C LEU A 50 -0.38 25.78 -2.06
N ARG A 51 -0.50 27.10 -2.32
CA ARG A 51 0.31 28.15 -1.67
C ARG A 51 0.04 28.17 -0.17
N GLN A 52 -1.23 28.17 0.22
CA GLN A 52 -1.63 28.12 1.63
C GLN A 52 -1.04 26.91 2.34
N LEU A 53 -1.07 25.72 1.72
CA LEU A 53 -0.49 24.52 2.30
C LEU A 53 1.03 24.60 2.42
N ALA A 54 1.70 25.15 1.42
CA ALA A 54 3.15 25.36 1.47
C ALA A 54 3.54 26.35 2.57
N ASP A 55 2.78 27.42 2.76
CA ASP A 55 2.98 28.39 3.85
C ASP A 55 2.84 27.71 5.22
N TRP A 56 1.78 26.93 5.44
CA TRP A 56 1.59 26.19 6.69
C TRP A 56 2.73 25.22 7.00
N ILE A 57 3.24 24.52 5.97
CA ILE A 57 4.39 23.63 6.13
C ILE A 57 5.65 24.42 6.46
N GLY A 58 5.92 25.50 5.73
CA GLY A 58 7.09 26.34 5.93
C GLY A 58 7.13 27.06 7.28
N GLU A 59 5.98 27.47 7.81
CA GLU A 59 5.85 28.11 9.12
C GLU A 59 5.85 27.12 10.29
N SER A 60 5.64 25.83 10.02
CA SER A 60 5.52 24.82 11.07
C SER A 60 6.88 24.28 11.49
N ALA A 61 7.23 24.44 12.75
CA ALA A 61 8.45 23.83 13.30
C ALA A 61 8.41 22.28 13.26
N ASN A 62 7.22 21.69 13.44
CA ASN A 62 7.00 20.25 13.37
C ASN A 62 5.72 19.97 12.59
N TRP A 63 5.81 19.07 11.65
CA TRP A 63 4.64 18.63 10.87
C TRP A 63 4.77 17.15 10.46
N MET A 64 3.64 16.53 10.16
CA MET A 64 3.55 15.11 9.86
C MET A 64 2.64 14.89 8.65
N SER A 65 3.06 14.01 7.74
CA SER A 65 2.20 13.51 6.67
C SER A 65 1.66 12.15 7.03
N CYS A 66 0.34 11.97 6.92
CA CYS A 66 -0.31 10.68 7.13
C CYS A 66 -0.95 10.21 5.82
N TRP A 67 -0.65 8.99 5.42
CA TRP A 67 -1.29 8.34 4.25
C TRP A 67 -1.47 6.84 4.47
N THR A 68 -2.19 6.18 3.60
CA THR A 68 -2.42 4.74 3.67
C THR A 68 -2.62 4.12 2.28
N MET A 69 -3.47 3.13 2.17
CA MET A 69 -3.66 2.25 1.01
C MET A 69 -4.03 2.98 -0.29
N GLY A 70 -4.77 4.09 -0.21
CA GLY A 70 -5.12 4.88 -1.40
C GLY A 70 -3.91 5.36 -2.18
N LEU A 71 -2.80 5.65 -1.50
CA LEU A 71 -1.54 6.03 -2.10
C LEU A 71 -0.67 4.80 -2.42
N ASN A 72 -0.57 3.86 -1.45
CA ASN A 72 0.33 2.71 -1.55
C ASN A 72 -0.09 1.71 -2.63
N GLN A 73 -1.39 1.45 -2.77
CA GLN A 73 -1.93 0.47 -3.72
C GLN A 73 -2.15 1.07 -5.11
N SER A 74 -1.09 1.59 -5.69
CA SER A 74 -1.03 2.19 -7.01
C SER A 74 0.19 1.68 -7.77
N THR A 75 0.12 1.66 -9.10
CA THR A 75 1.28 1.39 -9.95
C THR A 75 2.41 2.42 -9.75
N HIS A 76 2.10 3.58 -9.18
CA HIS A 76 3.01 4.66 -8.84
C HIS A 76 3.18 4.85 -7.31
N GLY A 77 2.70 3.91 -6.49
CA GLY A 77 2.66 4.04 -5.03
C GLY A 77 4.01 4.34 -4.39
N THR A 78 5.07 3.68 -4.85
CA THR A 78 6.44 3.92 -4.37
C THR A 78 6.88 5.36 -4.67
N TRP A 79 6.65 5.86 -5.88
CA TRP A 79 7.04 7.22 -6.26
C TRP A 79 6.20 8.29 -5.55
N SER A 80 4.90 8.02 -5.37
CA SER A 80 4.02 8.91 -4.59
C SER A 80 4.48 9.00 -3.13
N THR A 81 4.87 7.87 -2.54
CA THR A 81 5.43 7.82 -1.18
C THR A 81 6.77 8.57 -1.11
N ASN A 82 7.66 8.37 -2.09
CA ASN A 82 8.91 9.11 -2.17
C ASN A 82 8.70 10.62 -2.28
N ALA A 83 7.69 11.06 -3.04
CA ALA A 83 7.35 12.48 -3.13
C ALA A 83 6.96 13.08 -1.78
N ILE A 84 6.21 12.35 -0.94
CA ILE A 84 5.91 12.77 0.44
C ILE A 84 7.18 12.78 1.28
N CYS A 85 8.02 11.74 1.21
CA CYS A 85 9.28 11.69 1.95
C CYS A 85 10.21 12.86 1.58
N ASN A 86 10.25 13.24 0.30
CA ASN A 86 11.07 14.36 -0.17
C ASN A 86 10.66 15.70 0.44
N LEU A 87 9.37 15.93 0.73
CA LEU A 87 8.95 17.13 1.46
C LEU A 87 9.53 17.17 2.87
N HIS A 88 9.50 16.03 3.58
CA HIS A 88 10.08 15.92 4.92
C HIS A 88 11.60 16.04 4.93
N LEU A 89 12.27 15.45 3.95
CA LEU A 89 13.72 15.58 3.80
C LEU A 89 14.14 17.02 3.47
N ALA A 90 13.40 17.68 2.59
CA ALA A 90 13.69 19.05 2.21
C ALA A 90 13.50 20.05 3.36
N THR A 91 12.55 19.80 4.26
CA THR A 91 12.27 20.66 5.42
C THR A 91 12.95 20.21 6.71
N GLY A 92 13.77 19.15 6.69
CA GLY A 92 14.36 18.56 7.90
C GLY A 92 13.34 18.03 8.92
N ALA A 93 12.06 17.92 8.52
CA ALA A 93 10.96 17.50 9.41
C ALA A 93 10.85 15.97 9.48
N ILE A 94 11.91 15.29 9.87
CA ILE A 94 12.02 13.84 9.94
C ILE A 94 12.94 13.43 11.11
N CYS A 95 12.79 12.22 11.62
CA CYS A 95 13.59 11.63 12.68
C CYS A 95 13.60 12.41 14.00
N ARG A 96 12.55 13.19 14.27
CA ARG A 96 12.36 13.91 15.54
C ARG A 96 10.91 13.81 16.02
N PRO A 97 10.65 13.91 17.33
CA PRO A 97 9.30 13.81 17.88
C PRO A 97 8.32 14.80 17.23
N GLY A 98 7.15 14.30 16.81
CA GLY A 98 6.10 15.10 16.19
C GLY A 98 6.32 15.47 14.73
N SER A 99 7.34 14.91 14.08
CA SER A 99 7.63 15.17 12.66
C SER A 99 7.93 13.90 11.90
N GLY A 100 7.48 13.84 10.67
CA GLY A 100 7.87 12.80 9.72
C GLY A 100 6.76 12.28 8.82
N PRO A 101 7.15 11.51 7.81
CA PRO A 101 6.21 10.77 6.98
C PRO A 101 5.68 9.56 7.77
N PHE A 102 4.35 9.39 7.81
CA PHE A 102 3.71 8.33 8.58
C PHE A 102 2.72 7.54 7.74
N SER A 103 3.12 6.34 7.33
CA SER A 103 2.22 5.40 6.65
C SER A 103 1.32 4.72 7.67
N LEU A 104 0.04 5.03 7.63
CA LEU A 104 -0.97 4.43 8.50
C LEU A 104 -1.35 3.03 7.98
N THR A 105 -1.06 2.02 8.76
CA THR A 105 -1.46 0.64 8.44
C THR A 105 -2.89 0.41 8.91
N GLY A 106 -3.75 -0.11 8.02
CA GLY A 106 -5.16 -0.37 8.34
C GLY A 106 -5.37 -1.61 9.21
N GLN A 107 -4.62 -2.68 8.93
CA GLN A 107 -4.77 -3.96 9.62
C GLN A 107 -4.16 -3.89 11.03
N PRO A 108 -4.86 -4.39 12.06
CA PRO A 108 -4.41 -4.30 13.46
C PRO A 108 -3.06 -4.98 13.74
N ASN A 109 -2.74 -6.05 13.03
CA ASN A 109 -1.51 -6.82 13.19
C ASN A 109 -0.79 -7.05 11.86
N ALA A 110 -0.61 -6.01 11.06
CA ALA A 110 0.08 -6.11 9.78
C ALA A 110 1.56 -6.51 9.93
N MET A 111 2.23 -6.06 11.01
CA MET A 111 3.61 -6.46 11.29
C MET A 111 3.71 -7.96 11.57
N GLY A 112 2.93 -8.48 12.49
CA GLY A 112 2.91 -9.93 12.80
C GLY A 112 2.49 -10.79 11.60
N GLY A 113 1.53 -10.32 10.82
CA GLY A 113 1.15 -10.98 9.58
C GLY A 113 2.30 -11.06 8.57
N ARG A 114 3.07 -9.98 8.39
CA ARG A 114 4.27 -10.00 7.53
C ARG A 114 5.34 -10.93 8.07
N GLU A 115 5.56 -10.94 9.38
CA GLU A 115 6.51 -11.86 10.03
C GLU A 115 6.13 -13.32 9.81
N MET A 116 4.83 -13.61 9.74
CA MET A 116 4.31 -14.94 9.44
C MET A 116 4.19 -15.25 7.94
N GLY A 117 4.50 -14.30 7.07
CA GLY A 117 4.58 -14.52 5.62
C GLY A 117 3.24 -14.53 4.89
N TYR A 118 2.20 -13.86 5.41
CA TYR A 118 0.89 -13.85 4.75
C TYR A 118 0.82 -12.94 3.51
N MET A 119 1.83 -12.12 3.27
CA MET A 119 1.84 -11.18 2.14
C MET A 119 2.80 -11.61 1.03
N GLY A 120 2.30 -11.60 -0.22
CA GLY A 120 3.10 -11.80 -1.43
C GLY A 120 3.89 -13.11 -1.43
N PRO A 121 5.18 -13.10 -1.77
CA PRO A 121 6.01 -14.29 -1.78
C PRO A 121 6.54 -14.69 -0.39
N GLY A 122 5.87 -14.25 0.69
CA GLY A 122 6.34 -14.39 2.06
C GLY A 122 6.31 -15.80 2.60
N LEU A 123 7.31 -16.10 3.43
CA LEU A 123 7.39 -17.26 4.32
C LEU A 123 7.66 -16.76 5.76
N PRO A 124 7.36 -17.54 6.80
CA PRO A 124 7.55 -17.11 8.18
C PRO A 124 8.98 -16.65 8.48
N GLY A 125 9.09 -15.62 9.32
CA GLY A 125 10.35 -15.04 9.76
C GLY A 125 11.03 -14.19 8.69
N GLN A 126 10.26 -13.39 7.96
CA GLN A 126 10.74 -12.48 6.91
C GLN A 126 11.42 -13.21 5.73
N ARG A 127 11.08 -14.49 5.52
CA ARG A 127 11.62 -15.32 4.45
C ARG A 127 10.78 -15.21 3.19
N SER A 128 11.36 -15.67 2.06
CA SER A 128 10.70 -15.58 0.76
C SER A 128 10.75 -16.91 -0.01
N VAL A 129 9.68 -17.23 -0.72
CA VAL A 129 9.61 -18.42 -1.58
C VAL A 129 10.62 -18.36 -2.73
N VAL A 130 11.12 -17.18 -3.15
CA VAL A 130 12.13 -17.06 -4.21
C VAL A 130 13.53 -17.46 -3.76
N SER A 131 13.80 -17.48 -2.45
CA SER A 131 15.07 -17.90 -1.87
C SER A 131 15.09 -19.42 -1.66
N PRO A 132 16.00 -20.16 -2.29
CA PRO A 132 16.14 -21.61 -2.07
C PRO A 132 16.41 -21.98 -0.61
N ALA A 133 17.28 -21.23 0.07
CA ALA A 133 17.60 -21.45 1.48
C ALA A 133 16.42 -21.24 2.41
N ASP A 134 15.56 -20.26 2.10
CA ASP A 134 14.36 -19.98 2.88
C ASP A 134 13.30 -21.08 2.72
N ARG A 135 13.14 -21.58 1.49
CA ARG A 135 12.26 -22.73 1.24
C ARG A 135 12.75 -23.98 1.97
N GLU A 136 14.02 -24.31 1.85
CA GLU A 136 14.62 -25.46 2.56
C GLU A 136 14.43 -25.35 4.06
N PHE A 137 14.67 -24.18 4.64
CA PHE A 137 14.44 -23.95 6.08
C PHE A 137 12.98 -24.21 6.48
N CYS A 138 12.03 -23.66 5.72
CA CYS A 138 10.61 -23.85 6.03
C CYS A 138 10.15 -25.29 5.81
N GLU A 139 10.60 -25.95 4.75
CA GLU A 139 10.32 -27.37 4.49
C GLU A 139 10.80 -28.26 5.64
N GLN A 140 12.01 -28.05 6.12
CA GLN A 140 12.54 -28.77 7.30
C GLN A 140 11.68 -28.53 8.54
N LYS A 141 11.32 -27.26 8.83
CA LYS A 141 10.53 -26.92 10.02
C LYS A 141 9.11 -27.47 9.97
N TRP A 142 8.52 -27.55 8.79
CA TRP A 142 7.17 -28.06 8.57
C TRP A 142 7.12 -29.58 8.31
N GLY A 143 8.27 -30.24 8.24
CA GLY A 143 8.35 -31.66 7.95
C GLY A 143 7.92 -32.04 6.54
N LEU A 144 8.12 -31.13 5.59
CA LEU A 144 7.81 -31.34 4.18
C LEU A 144 8.99 -31.98 3.44
N ALA A 145 8.69 -32.68 2.35
CA ALA A 145 9.73 -33.17 1.46
C ALA A 145 10.44 -31.98 0.77
N PRO A 146 11.77 -32.09 0.51
CA PRO A 146 12.49 -31.05 -0.22
C PRO A 146 11.86 -30.75 -1.58
N GLY A 147 11.69 -29.46 -1.90
CA GLY A 147 11.09 -28.99 -3.15
C GLY A 147 9.56 -29.00 -3.17
N THR A 148 8.91 -29.18 -2.01
CA THR A 148 7.45 -29.08 -1.90
C THR A 148 6.97 -27.64 -2.06
N ILE A 149 7.70 -26.66 -1.49
CA ILE A 149 7.37 -25.24 -1.61
C ILE A 149 7.79 -24.75 -3.01
N ARG A 150 6.83 -24.26 -3.77
CA ARG A 150 7.08 -23.72 -5.12
C ARG A 150 7.95 -22.47 -5.06
N SER A 151 8.82 -22.30 -6.04
CA SER A 151 9.69 -21.12 -6.18
C SER A 151 9.03 -19.96 -6.91
N GLU A 152 7.97 -20.24 -7.66
CA GLU A 152 7.27 -19.27 -8.48
C GLU A 152 6.34 -18.43 -7.62
N VAL A 153 6.36 -17.13 -7.87
CA VAL A 153 5.45 -16.17 -7.27
C VAL A 153 4.24 -15.98 -8.17
N GLY A 154 3.05 -15.94 -7.59
CA GLY A 154 1.84 -15.59 -8.33
C GLY A 154 1.90 -14.16 -8.88
N LYS A 155 1.13 -13.87 -9.91
CA LYS A 155 1.09 -12.56 -10.56
C LYS A 155 0.22 -11.52 -9.82
N GLY A 156 -0.38 -11.92 -8.71
CA GLY A 156 -1.17 -11.04 -7.85
C GLY A 156 -2.67 -11.25 -7.95
N THR A 157 -3.41 -10.38 -7.25
CA THR A 157 -4.85 -10.54 -7.03
C THR A 157 -5.66 -10.46 -8.33
N ILE A 158 -5.30 -9.58 -9.25
CA ILE A 158 -6.04 -9.43 -10.53
C ILE A 158 -5.92 -10.72 -11.35
N ASP A 159 -4.69 -11.22 -11.56
CA ASP A 159 -4.45 -12.48 -12.28
C ASP A 159 -5.16 -13.68 -11.60
N MET A 160 -5.23 -13.69 -10.27
CA MET A 160 -5.99 -14.72 -9.54
C MET A 160 -7.47 -14.71 -9.94
N PHE A 161 -8.13 -13.56 -9.97
CA PHE A 161 -9.52 -13.47 -10.42
C PHE A 161 -9.69 -13.78 -11.90
N GLU A 162 -8.74 -13.43 -12.75
CA GLU A 162 -8.73 -13.84 -14.16
C GLU A 162 -8.66 -15.37 -14.30
N GLN A 163 -7.83 -16.03 -13.49
CA GLN A 163 -7.72 -17.50 -13.47
C GLN A 163 -8.98 -18.17 -12.92
N VAL A 164 -9.66 -17.58 -11.94
CA VAL A 164 -10.97 -18.06 -11.46
C VAL A 164 -12.00 -17.94 -12.58
N ALA A 165 -12.10 -16.78 -13.23
CA ALA A 165 -13.02 -16.57 -14.35
C ALA A 165 -12.74 -17.52 -15.53
N ALA A 166 -11.50 -17.94 -15.72
CA ALA A 166 -11.08 -18.93 -16.74
C ALA A 166 -11.26 -20.40 -16.29
N GLY A 167 -11.78 -20.64 -15.08
CA GLY A 167 -11.99 -21.99 -14.53
C GLY A 167 -10.70 -22.73 -14.13
N GLN A 168 -9.57 -22.05 -14.08
CA GLN A 168 -8.29 -22.63 -13.66
C GLN A 168 -8.19 -22.75 -12.13
N ILE A 169 -8.77 -21.76 -11.43
CA ILE A 169 -8.99 -21.81 -9.98
C ILE A 169 -10.49 -22.04 -9.77
N LYS A 170 -10.84 -23.08 -9.04
CA LYS A 170 -12.22 -23.55 -8.92
C LYS A 170 -12.91 -23.10 -7.65
N ALA A 171 -12.15 -22.83 -6.59
CA ALA A 171 -12.67 -22.44 -5.29
C ALA A 171 -11.88 -21.26 -4.73
N VAL A 172 -12.60 -20.36 -4.08
CA VAL A 172 -11.99 -19.22 -3.39
C VAL A 172 -12.53 -19.09 -1.97
N TRP A 173 -11.64 -18.77 -1.04
CA TRP A 173 -12.03 -18.40 0.32
C TRP A 173 -11.59 -16.97 0.58
N ILE A 174 -12.57 -16.10 0.76
CA ILE A 174 -12.39 -14.67 0.95
C ILE A 174 -12.61 -14.36 2.43
N ILE A 175 -11.60 -13.75 3.07
CA ILE A 175 -11.61 -13.50 4.51
C ILE A 175 -11.46 -12.02 4.78
N CYS A 176 -12.47 -11.40 5.40
CA CYS A 176 -12.48 -10.03 5.90
C CYS A 176 -12.10 -8.96 4.85
N THR A 177 -12.51 -9.18 3.60
CA THR A 177 -12.36 -8.23 2.50
C THR A 177 -13.52 -8.33 1.52
N ASN A 178 -13.75 -7.28 0.73
CA ASN A 178 -14.88 -7.19 -0.20
C ASN A 178 -14.38 -6.93 -1.64
N PRO A 179 -13.80 -7.96 -2.31
CA PRO A 179 -13.20 -7.80 -3.63
C PRO A 179 -14.20 -7.37 -4.72
N ALA A 180 -15.47 -7.75 -4.64
CA ALA A 180 -16.49 -7.30 -5.59
C ALA A 180 -16.72 -5.77 -5.54
N HIS A 181 -16.28 -5.11 -4.46
CA HIS A 181 -16.30 -3.65 -4.31
C HIS A 181 -14.93 -3.03 -4.55
N SER A 182 -13.86 -3.57 -3.97
CA SER A 182 -12.57 -2.88 -3.80
C SER A 182 -11.51 -3.23 -4.84
N VAL A 183 -11.65 -4.32 -5.58
CA VAL A 183 -10.66 -4.74 -6.58
C VAL A 183 -10.94 -4.04 -7.92
N ALA A 184 -9.87 -3.60 -8.57
CA ALA A 184 -9.95 -3.01 -9.91
C ALA A 184 -10.54 -4.01 -10.91
N ASN A 185 -11.21 -3.50 -11.96
CA ASN A 185 -11.94 -4.30 -12.94
C ASN A 185 -13.02 -5.20 -12.30
N ARG A 186 -14.02 -4.55 -11.72
CA ARG A 186 -15.15 -5.20 -11.01
C ARG A 186 -15.85 -6.27 -11.85
N GLU A 187 -15.93 -6.10 -13.16
CA GLU A 187 -16.58 -7.07 -14.04
C GLU A 187 -15.84 -8.41 -14.06
N THR A 188 -14.51 -8.40 -14.13
CA THR A 188 -13.71 -9.63 -14.01
C THR A 188 -13.93 -10.31 -12.67
N VAL A 189 -13.99 -9.55 -11.57
CA VAL A 189 -14.24 -10.10 -10.23
C VAL A 189 -15.62 -10.73 -10.14
N ARG A 190 -16.67 -10.05 -10.63
CA ARG A 190 -18.04 -10.58 -10.64
C ARG A 190 -18.15 -11.86 -11.48
N THR A 191 -17.56 -11.86 -12.67
CA THR A 191 -17.49 -13.07 -13.50
C THR A 191 -16.80 -14.20 -12.78
N ALA A 192 -15.64 -13.93 -12.17
CA ALA A 192 -14.89 -14.93 -11.41
C ALA A 192 -15.72 -15.55 -10.27
N LEU A 193 -16.39 -14.71 -9.48
CA LEU A 193 -17.20 -15.17 -8.36
C LEU A 193 -18.46 -15.92 -8.82
N THR A 194 -18.97 -15.63 -10.01
CA THR A 194 -20.12 -16.35 -10.61
C THR A 194 -19.70 -17.70 -11.18
N GLU A 195 -18.52 -17.80 -11.79
CA GLU A 195 -18.05 -19.02 -12.47
C GLU A 195 -17.30 -19.98 -11.52
N ALA A 196 -16.92 -19.53 -10.33
CA ALA A 196 -16.25 -20.36 -9.33
C ALA A 196 -17.15 -21.55 -8.90
N GLU A 197 -16.58 -22.74 -8.76
CA GLU A 197 -17.32 -23.90 -8.27
C GLU A 197 -17.71 -23.77 -6.80
N VAL A 198 -16.91 -23.07 -5.98
CA VAL A 198 -17.18 -22.78 -4.56
C VAL A 198 -16.62 -21.42 -4.16
N VAL A 199 -17.48 -20.60 -3.58
CA VAL A 199 -17.12 -19.32 -2.98
C VAL A 199 -17.45 -19.34 -1.49
N VAL A 200 -16.41 -19.30 -0.65
CA VAL A 200 -16.55 -19.14 0.80
C VAL A 200 -16.20 -17.70 1.17
N VAL A 201 -17.10 -17.01 1.86
CA VAL A 201 -16.86 -15.66 2.36
C VAL A 201 -16.97 -15.65 3.88
N GLN A 202 -15.91 -15.17 4.52
CA GLN A 202 -15.85 -14.98 5.97
C GLN A 202 -15.73 -13.48 6.25
N ASP A 203 -16.72 -12.87 6.86
CA ASP A 203 -16.77 -11.43 7.08
C ASP A 203 -17.46 -11.08 8.39
N ILE A 204 -17.14 -9.88 8.92
CA ILE A 204 -17.82 -9.30 10.08
C ILE A 204 -19.17 -8.68 9.71
N PHE A 205 -19.37 -8.31 8.45
CA PHE A 205 -20.62 -7.76 7.94
C PHE A 205 -21.52 -8.88 7.41
N ALA A 206 -22.80 -8.82 7.73
CA ALA A 206 -23.80 -9.78 7.23
C ALA A 206 -24.20 -9.48 5.77
N GLN A 207 -23.85 -8.34 5.22
CA GLN A 207 -24.20 -7.90 3.87
C GLN A 207 -23.05 -7.09 3.26
N ASN A 208 -22.57 -7.52 2.12
CA ASN A 208 -21.69 -6.79 1.23
C ASN A 208 -21.77 -7.40 -0.19
N GLU A 209 -21.19 -6.74 -1.18
CA GLU A 209 -21.30 -7.14 -2.59
C GLU A 209 -20.65 -8.52 -2.88
N THR A 210 -19.63 -8.90 -2.12
CA THR A 210 -18.97 -10.20 -2.27
C THR A 210 -19.82 -11.35 -1.71
N LEU A 211 -20.53 -11.10 -0.61
CA LEU A 211 -21.43 -12.07 0.00
C LEU A 211 -22.61 -12.48 -0.91
N GLU A 212 -22.99 -11.62 -1.86
CA GLU A 212 -24.03 -11.97 -2.85
C GLU A 212 -23.65 -13.19 -3.72
N PHE A 213 -22.35 -13.51 -3.83
CA PHE A 213 -21.82 -14.65 -4.59
C PHE A 213 -21.45 -15.85 -3.72
N ALA A 214 -21.60 -15.75 -2.41
CA ALA A 214 -21.14 -16.80 -1.50
C ALA A 214 -22.03 -18.04 -1.51
N ASP A 215 -21.45 -19.21 -1.73
CA ASP A 215 -22.08 -20.48 -1.44
C ASP A 215 -22.11 -20.77 0.08
N ILE A 216 -21.06 -20.32 0.77
CA ILE A 216 -20.92 -20.47 2.22
C ILE A 216 -20.51 -19.12 2.81
N ALA A 217 -21.38 -18.58 3.69
CA ALA A 217 -21.08 -17.38 4.48
C ALA A 217 -20.71 -17.78 5.92
N LEU A 218 -19.52 -17.37 6.36
CA LEU A 218 -19.01 -17.63 7.70
C LEU A 218 -18.95 -16.30 8.47
N PRO A 219 -19.68 -16.14 9.58
CA PRO A 219 -19.59 -14.93 10.38
C PRO A 219 -18.24 -14.85 11.11
N ALA A 220 -17.64 -13.67 11.13
CA ALA A 220 -16.47 -13.34 11.94
C ALA A 220 -16.84 -12.30 13.00
N ALA A 221 -16.20 -12.36 14.15
CA ALA A 221 -16.37 -11.37 15.20
C ALA A 221 -15.42 -10.19 15.02
N MET A 222 -15.92 -8.98 15.23
CA MET A 222 -15.08 -7.80 15.39
C MET A 222 -14.41 -7.81 16.78
N TRP A 223 -13.30 -7.11 16.93
CA TRP A 223 -12.58 -7.06 18.21
C TRP A 223 -13.45 -6.61 19.40
N ALA A 224 -14.47 -5.80 19.15
CA ALA A 224 -15.41 -5.35 20.19
C ALA A 224 -16.47 -6.41 20.56
N GLU A 225 -16.59 -7.47 19.79
CA GLU A 225 -17.54 -8.58 20.01
C GLU A 225 -16.82 -9.83 20.55
N ALA A 226 -15.48 -9.84 20.54
CA ALA A 226 -14.67 -10.91 21.09
C ALA A 226 -14.41 -10.72 22.58
N GLU A 227 -14.39 -11.83 23.35
CA GLU A 227 -14.04 -11.85 24.77
C GLU A 227 -12.51 -11.74 24.98
#